data_80c6f036060046894665690f99fc034b
#
_entry.id   80c6f036060046894665690f99fc034b
#
_cell.length_a   1.000
_cell.length_b   1.000
_cell.length_c   1.000
_cell.angle_alpha   90.00
_cell.angle_beta   90.00
_cell.angle_gamma   90.00
#
_symmetry.space_group_name_H-M   'P 1'
#
loop_
_entity.id
_entity.type
_entity.pdbx_description
1 polymer ?
#
loop_
_entity_poly.entity_id
_entity_poly.type
_entity_poly.pdbx_seq_one_letter_code
_entity_poly.pdbx_strand_id
1 'polypeptide(L)'
;EETYEKNILFATLDPKTRQIQVNEGFNLIISDTVGFIQKLPTTLVAAFKSTLEEAKGADILMHVVDASHSEYRTQIDTVNQIINDLEMDHIPQVVIFNKKDLCNEQMDVPVSKSAHVFVSSRDENDKEKVKNLVIQEIKNSLSPYEEIVDSADADRLYFLKQHTLVTELIFDETQA
;
A
#
# COMPACT_ATOMS: atom_id res chain seq x y z
N GLU A 1 -2.62 -21.82 5.62
CA GLU A 1 -2.22 -22.14 4.21
C GLU A 1 -0.80 -21.68 4.04
N GLU A 2 0.12 -22.64 3.85
CA GLU A 2 1.53 -22.38 3.58
C GLU A 2 1.66 -21.69 2.23
N THR A 3 2.11 -20.45 2.25
CA THR A 3 2.43 -19.70 1.04
C THR A 3 3.72 -20.28 0.47
N TYR A 4 3.64 -20.89 -0.69
CA TYR A 4 4.80 -21.43 -1.40
C TYR A 4 5.74 -20.28 -1.81
N GLU A 5 6.85 -20.13 -1.09
CA GLU A 5 8.00 -19.31 -1.52
C GLU A 5 8.78 -20.05 -2.62
N LYS A 6 8.35 -19.95 -3.86
CA LYS A 6 9.16 -20.33 -5.02
C LYS A 6 9.27 -19.11 -5.94
N ASN A 7 10.44 -18.95 -6.56
CA ASN A 7 10.66 -18.03 -7.70
C ASN A 7 9.80 -18.46 -8.89
N ILE A 8 8.48 -18.37 -8.74
CA ILE A 8 7.54 -18.69 -9.80
C ILE A 8 7.15 -17.36 -10.43
N LEU A 9 7.56 -17.16 -11.69
CA LEU A 9 7.02 -16.11 -12.54
C LEU A 9 5.51 -16.36 -12.66
N PHE A 10 4.68 -15.31 -12.46
CA PHE A 10 3.21 -15.40 -12.45
C PHE A 10 2.59 -16.20 -11.29
N ALA A 11 3.02 -15.93 -10.06
CA ALA A 11 2.38 -16.52 -8.89
C ALA A 11 0.90 -16.08 -8.72
N THR A 12 0.53 -14.93 -9.29
CA THR A 12 -0.83 -14.38 -9.27
C THR A 12 -1.24 -14.02 -10.70
N LEU A 13 -2.24 -14.71 -11.26
CA LEU A 13 -2.87 -14.39 -12.55
C LEU A 13 -4.20 -13.64 -12.34
N ASP A 14 -4.88 -13.89 -11.23
CA ASP A 14 -6.12 -13.21 -10.85
C ASP A 14 -5.85 -12.29 -9.65
N PRO A 15 -6.31 -11.03 -9.66
CA PRO A 15 -6.18 -10.12 -8.54
C PRO A 15 -6.79 -10.72 -7.28
N LYS A 16 -6.02 -10.76 -6.20
CA LYS A 16 -6.51 -11.21 -4.89
C LYS A 16 -6.77 -10.01 -4.01
N THR A 17 -8.02 -9.77 -3.71
CA THR A 17 -8.45 -8.70 -2.83
C THR A 17 -8.56 -9.20 -1.40
N ARG A 18 -8.01 -8.45 -0.45
CA ARG A 18 -8.10 -8.72 0.99
C ARG A 18 -8.47 -7.46 1.75
N GLN A 19 -9.29 -7.64 2.78
CA GLN A 19 -9.63 -6.57 3.70
C GLN A 19 -8.68 -6.61 4.90
N ILE A 20 -8.16 -5.45 5.29
CA ILE A 20 -7.28 -5.27 6.45
C ILE A 20 -7.93 -4.24 7.36
N GLN A 21 -8.16 -4.61 8.61
CA GLN A 21 -8.65 -3.70 9.63
C GLN A 21 -7.51 -2.79 10.12
N VAL A 22 -7.71 -1.48 10.04
CA VAL A 22 -6.75 -0.47 10.51
C VAL A 22 -7.07 -0.06 11.95
N ASN A 23 -8.31 0.35 12.18
CA ASN A 23 -8.89 0.71 13.46
C ASN A 23 -10.24 0.02 13.65
N GLU A 24 -10.88 0.22 14.82
CA GLU A 24 -12.27 -0.19 15.00
C GLU A 24 -13.14 0.46 13.93
N GLY A 25 -13.63 -0.37 13.00
CA GLY A 25 -14.55 0.01 11.94
C GLY A 25 -13.88 0.47 10.64
N PHE A 26 -12.68 1.03 10.64
CA PHE A 26 -12.01 1.46 9.40
C PHE A 26 -11.19 0.34 8.78
N ASN A 27 -11.55 -0.04 7.57
CA ASN A 27 -10.93 -1.13 6.84
C ASN A 27 -10.33 -0.64 5.53
N LEU A 28 -9.19 -1.21 5.16
CA LEU A 28 -8.55 -1.04 3.86
C LEU A 28 -8.81 -2.27 3.00
N ILE A 29 -8.95 -2.05 1.71
CA ILE A 29 -8.95 -3.09 0.71
C ILE A 29 -7.58 -3.10 0.04
N ILE A 30 -6.87 -4.21 0.12
CA ILE A 30 -5.60 -4.42 -0.59
C ILE A 30 -5.85 -5.41 -1.70
N SER A 31 -5.53 -5.01 -2.92
CA SER A 31 -5.56 -5.88 -4.10
C SER A 31 -4.14 -6.22 -4.52
N ASP A 32 -3.82 -7.51 -4.52
CA ASP A 32 -2.56 -8.03 -5.05
C ASP A 32 -2.67 -8.11 -6.58
N THR A 33 -1.69 -7.55 -7.26
CA THR A 33 -1.64 -7.54 -8.73
C THR A 33 -0.58 -8.52 -9.24
N VAL A 34 -0.52 -8.70 -10.55
CA VAL A 34 0.51 -9.54 -11.18
C VAL A 34 1.88 -8.89 -10.99
N GLY A 35 2.88 -9.70 -10.58
CA GLY A 35 4.25 -9.22 -10.41
C GLY A 35 4.86 -8.69 -11.71
N PHE A 36 5.63 -7.60 -11.63
CA PHE A 36 6.36 -7.04 -12.76
C PHE A 36 7.46 -7.99 -13.24
N ILE A 37 7.48 -8.26 -14.54
CA ILE A 37 8.49 -9.09 -15.17
C ILE A 37 9.25 -8.23 -16.17
N GLN A 38 10.57 -8.18 -16.01
CA GLN A 38 11.46 -7.65 -17.03
C GLN A 38 11.30 -8.45 -18.33
N LYS A 39 11.18 -7.75 -19.46
CA LYS A 39 11.01 -8.34 -20.80
C LYS A 39 9.72 -9.15 -20.94
N LEU A 40 8.58 -8.56 -20.53
CA LEU A 40 7.27 -9.13 -20.85
C LEU A 40 7.15 -9.39 -22.36
N PRO A 41 6.76 -10.60 -22.79
CA PRO A 41 6.40 -10.83 -24.18
C PRO A 41 5.31 -9.83 -24.60
N THR A 42 5.38 -9.32 -25.83
CA THR A 42 4.43 -8.31 -26.34
C THR A 42 2.97 -8.75 -26.24
N THR A 43 2.72 -10.05 -26.31
CA THR A 43 1.38 -10.66 -26.15
C THR A 43 0.83 -10.56 -24.73
N LEU A 44 1.71 -10.45 -23.71
CA LEU A 44 1.31 -10.32 -22.30
C LEU A 44 1.24 -8.87 -21.83
N VAL A 45 1.83 -7.93 -22.57
CA VAL A 45 1.80 -6.50 -22.24
C VAL A 45 0.36 -5.99 -22.18
N ALA A 46 -0.50 -6.40 -23.11
CA ALA A 46 -1.90 -5.98 -23.14
C ALA A 46 -2.70 -6.51 -21.94
N ALA A 47 -2.52 -7.78 -21.58
CA ALA A 47 -3.19 -8.38 -20.41
C ALA A 47 -2.69 -7.75 -19.10
N PHE A 48 -1.37 -7.49 -19.03
CA PHE A 48 -0.77 -6.80 -17.89
C PHE A 48 -1.27 -5.37 -17.74
N LYS A 49 -1.39 -4.63 -18.85
CA LYS A 49 -1.93 -3.28 -18.88
C LYS A 49 -3.38 -3.26 -18.39
N SER A 50 -4.20 -4.22 -18.82
CA SER A 50 -5.60 -4.36 -18.38
C SER A 50 -5.69 -4.59 -16.86
N THR A 51 -4.83 -5.44 -16.28
CA THR A 51 -4.80 -5.68 -14.84
C THR A 51 -4.36 -4.43 -14.06
N LEU A 52 -3.42 -3.64 -14.60
CA LEU A 52 -3.01 -2.38 -13.98
C LEU A 52 -4.07 -1.28 -14.14
N GLU A 53 -4.90 -1.32 -15.17
CA GLU A 53 -6.02 -0.38 -15.32
C GLU A 53 -7.02 -0.48 -14.16
N GLU A 54 -7.15 -1.65 -13.53
CA GLU A 54 -7.96 -1.81 -12.31
C GLU A 54 -7.38 -1.01 -11.14
N ALA A 55 -6.06 -0.80 -11.11
CA ALA A 55 -5.38 -0.01 -10.09
C ALA A 55 -5.63 1.51 -10.22
N LYS A 56 -6.21 2.00 -11.32
CA LYS A 56 -6.56 3.44 -11.50
C LYS A 56 -7.58 3.92 -10.47
N GLY A 57 -8.37 3.01 -9.91
CA GLY A 57 -9.34 3.32 -8.85
C GLY A 57 -8.77 3.22 -7.44
N ALA A 58 -7.47 2.99 -7.28
CA ALA A 58 -6.85 2.90 -5.97
C ALA A 58 -6.58 4.29 -5.38
N ASP A 59 -6.72 4.42 -4.06
CA ASP A 59 -6.37 5.63 -3.32
C ASP A 59 -4.86 5.74 -3.09
N ILE A 60 -4.14 4.60 -3.06
CA ILE A 60 -2.68 4.51 -2.86
C ILE A 60 -2.12 3.33 -3.66
N LEU A 61 -0.98 3.53 -4.28
CA LEU A 61 -0.19 2.48 -4.93
C LEU A 61 0.92 2.00 -3.99
N MET A 62 0.96 0.69 -3.74
CA MET A 62 2.04 0.05 -2.99
C MET A 62 3.02 -0.62 -3.96
N HIS A 63 4.19 -0.01 -4.18
CA HIS A 63 5.23 -0.56 -5.03
C HIS A 63 6.20 -1.40 -4.20
N VAL A 64 6.12 -2.72 -4.31
CA VAL A 64 7.01 -3.66 -3.62
C VAL A 64 8.21 -3.98 -4.49
N VAL A 65 9.41 -3.68 -3.99
CA VAL A 65 10.68 -3.82 -4.69
C VAL A 65 11.52 -4.90 -4.00
N ASP A 66 12.08 -5.81 -4.77
CA ASP A 66 13.11 -6.73 -4.27
C ASP A 66 14.44 -5.98 -4.14
N ALA A 67 14.74 -5.57 -2.91
CA ALA A 67 15.92 -4.78 -2.60
C ALA A 67 17.24 -5.53 -2.83
N SER A 68 17.21 -6.86 -2.82
CA SER A 68 18.40 -7.71 -3.06
C SER A 68 18.76 -7.87 -4.53
N HIS A 69 17.87 -7.46 -5.44
CA HIS A 69 18.10 -7.60 -6.88
C HIS A 69 19.06 -6.51 -7.40
N SER A 70 20.10 -6.89 -8.15
CA SER A 70 21.12 -5.94 -8.65
C SER A 70 20.56 -4.83 -9.54
N GLU A 71 19.45 -5.08 -10.25
CA GLU A 71 18.81 -4.13 -11.17
C GLU A 71 17.55 -3.49 -10.59
N TYR A 72 17.37 -3.48 -9.26
CA TYR A 72 16.15 -2.96 -8.63
C TYR A 72 15.84 -1.51 -9.03
N ARG A 73 16.86 -0.67 -9.28
CA ARG A 73 16.69 0.71 -9.73
C ARG A 73 16.05 0.79 -11.11
N THR A 74 16.56 0.01 -12.06
CA THR A 74 15.98 -0.08 -13.42
C THR A 74 14.54 -0.60 -13.38
N GLN A 75 14.24 -1.51 -12.45
CA GLN A 75 12.88 -2.00 -12.24
C GLN A 75 11.96 -0.89 -11.72
N ILE A 76 12.42 -0.08 -10.77
CA ILE A 76 11.66 1.09 -10.28
C ILE A 76 11.38 2.07 -11.41
N ASP A 77 12.39 2.40 -12.21
CA ASP A 77 12.24 3.33 -13.33
C ASP A 77 11.21 2.80 -14.35
N THR A 78 11.25 1.50 -14.63
CA THR A 78 10.29 0.84 -15.53
C THR A 78 8.85 0.93 -14.98
N VAL A 79 8.67 0.69 -13.68
CA VAL A 79 7.36 0.80 -13.04
C VAL A 79 6.85 2.24 -13.08
N ASN A 80 7.70 3.21 -12.76
CA ASN A 80 7.33 4.62 -12.81
C ASN A 80 6.94 5.06 -14.23
N GLN A 81 7.65 4.56 -15.26
CA GLN A 81 7.28 4.83 -16.65
C GLN A 81 5.88 4.29 -16.97
N ILE A 82 5.56 3.08 -16.53
CA ILE A 82 4.24 2.49 -16.77
C ILE A 82 3.13 3.23 -16.02
N ILE A 83 3.39 3.65 -14.78
CA ILE A 83 2.45 4.46 -14.00
C ILE A 83 2.15 5.77 -14.75
N ASN A 84 3.16 6.41 -15.33
CA ASN A 84 2.99 7.62 -16.15
C ASN A 84 2.23 7.31 -17.45
N ASP A 85 2.57 6.24 -18.16
CA ASP A 85 1.91 5.84 -19.40
C ASP A 85 0.41 5.50 -19.19
N LEU A 86 0.05 5.09 -17.98
CA LEU A 86 -1.32 4.82 -17.56
C LEU A 86 -2.03 6.04 -16.94
N GLU A 87 -1.36 7.20 -16.88
CA GLU A 87 -1.90 8.42 -16.27
C GLU A 87 -2.27 8.26 -14.78
N MET A 88 -1.49 7.45 -14.05
CA MET A 88 -1.68 7.13 -12.63
C MET A 88 -0.70 7.88 -11.70
N ASP A 89 0.09 8.79 -12.24
CA ASP A 89 1.10 9.59 -11.52
C ASP A 89 0.51 10.52 -10.44
N HIS A 90 -0.80 10.78 -10.54
CA HIS A 90 -1.56 11.54 -9.56
C HIS A 90 -1.90 10.73 -8.29
N ILE A 91 -1.79 9.39 -8.33
CA ILE A 91 -2.09 8.50 -7.19
C ILE A 91 -0.86 8.46 -6.26
N PRO A 92 -1.01 8.74 -4.95
CA PRO A 92 0.07 8.63 -3.99
C PRO A 92 0.74 7.25 -4.03
N GLN A 93 2.06 7.24 -3.96
CA GLN A 93 2.83 6.01 -4.05
C GLN A 93 3.67 5.77 -2.78
N VAL A 94 3.63 4.54 -2.28
CA VAL A 94 4.48 4.04 -1.20
C VAL A 94 5.42 2.98 -1.75
N VAL A 95 6.73 3.14 -1.54
CA VAL A 95 7.73 2.16 -2.00
C VAL A 95 8.19 1.29 -0.84
N ILE A 96 8.04 -0.03 -0.98
CA ILE A 96 8.42 -1.01 0.03
C ILE A 96 9.61 -1.81 -0.49
N PHE A 97 10.80 -1.50 0.02
CA PHE A 97 12.02 -2.24 -0.29
C PHE A 97 12.08 -3.52 0.57
N ASN A 98 11.63 -4.63 -0.01
CA ASN A 98 11.60 -5.92 0.67
C ASN A 98 12.93 -6.68 0.52
N LYS A 99 13.11 -7.73 1.33
CA LYS A 99 14.32 -8.58 1.40
C LYS A 99 15.57 -7.83 1.86
N LYS A 100 15.43 -6.84 2.75
CA LYS A 100 16.57 -6.12 3.33
C LYS A 100 17.59 -7.04 4.01
N ASP A 101 17.13 -8.21 4.51
CA ASP A 101 17.93 -9.26 5.13
C ASP A 101 18.93 -9.93 4.16
N LEU A 102 18.73 -9.78 2.86
CA LEU A 102 19.63 -10.29 1.81
C LEU A 102 20.53 -9.21 1.21
N CYS A 103 20.41 -7.96 1.67
CA CYS A 103 21.21 -6.85 1.16
C CYS A 103 22.52 -6.72 1.95
N ASN A 104 23.64 -6.63 1.23
CA ASN A 104 24.95 -6.32 1.81
C ASN A 104 25.14 -4.80 1.73
N GLU A 105 25.23 -4.15 2.91
CA GLU A 105 25.57 -2.73 3.10
C GLU A 105 24.57 -1.66 2.56
N GLN A 106 24.83 -0.39 2.93
CA GLN A 106 23.98 0.76 2.73
C GLN A 106 23.38 0.82 1.32
N MET A 107 22.08 0.57 1.26
CA MET A 107 21.34 0.76 0.01
C MET A 107 21.15 2.26 -0.22
N ASP A 108 21.65 2.72 -1.36
CA ASP A 108 21.29 4.03 -1.87
C ASP A 108 19.82 4.02 -2.28
N VAL A 109 19.02 4.77 -1.55
CA VAL A 109 17.62 5.01 -1.95
C VAL A 109 17.62 5.83 -3.23
N PRO A 110 16.94 5.39 -4.30
CA PRO A 110 16.70 6.28 -5.42
C PRO A 110 16.02 7.54 -4.89
N VAL A 111 16.45 8.71 -5.36
CA VAL A 111 15.86 9.99 -4.97
C VAL A 111 14.41 10.00 -5.48
N SER A 112 13.50 9.54 -4.63
CA SER A 112 12.06 9.54 -4.88
C SER A 112 11.39 10.46 -3.87
N LYS A 113 10.38 11.19 -4.31
CA LYS A 113 9.51 11.95 -3.41
C LYS A 113 8.52 11.04 -2.66
N SER A 114 8.43 9.78 -3.06
CA SER A 114 7.49 8.81 -2.48
C SER A 114 7.96 8.36 -1.10
N ALA A 115 7.02 8.21 -0.19
CA ALA A 115 7.27 7.60 1.10
C ALA A 115 7.80 6.17 0.91
N HIS A 116 8.80 5.77 1.70
CA HIS A 116 9.42 4.47 1.53
C HIS A 116 9.87 3.85 2.85
N VAL A 117 10.00 2.51 2.84
CA VAL A 117 10.49 1.74 3.98
C VAL A 117 11.29 0.53 3.52
N PHE A 118 12.36 0.18 4.28
CA PHE A 118 13.12 -1.05 4.09
C PHE A 118 12.68 -2.12 5.08
N VAL A 119 12.29 -3.27 4.54
CA VAL A 119 11.68 -4.34 5.33
C VAL A 119 12.18 -5.73 4.92
N SER A 120 12.01 -6.69 5.81
CA SER A 120 12.01 -8.11 5.49
C SER A 120 10.64 -8.70 5.80
N SER A 121 10.01 -9.35 4.84
CA SER A 121 8.74 -10.05 5.06
C SER A 121 8.83 -11.16 6.12
N ARG A 122 10.06 -11.55 6.50
CA ARG A 122 10.36 -12.54 7.55
C ARG A 122 10.39 -11.93 8.96
N ASP A 123 10.47 -10.60 9.07
CA ASP A 123 10.50 -9.87 10.35
C ASP A 123 9.11 -9.31 10.68
N GLU A 124 8.51 -9.81 11.75
CA GLU A 124 7.18 -9.36 12.19
C GLU A 124 7.15 -7.86 12.54
N ASN A 125 8.25 -7.31 13.08
CA ASN A 125 8.33 -5.89 13.39
C ASN A 125 8.28 -5.01 12.13
N ASP A 126 8.75 -5.51 11.00
CA ASP A 126 8.74 -4.80 9.74
C ASP A 126 7.33 -4.72 9.13
N LYS A 127 6.45 -5.67 9.44
CA LYS A 127 5.04 -5.61 9.03
C LYS A 127 4.34 -4.39 9.62
N GLU A 128 4.60 -4.10 10.90
CA GLU A 128 4.05 -2.90 11.55
C GLU A 128 4.61 -1.60 10.94
N LYS A 129 5.87 -1.58 10.51
CA LYS A 129 6.44 -0.41 9.80
C LYS A 129 5.71 -0.15 8.49
N VAL A 130 5.43 -1.18 7.68
CA VAL A 130 4.67 -1.05 6.44
C VAL A 130 3.26 -0.53 6.74
N LYS A 131 2.57 -1.13 7.71
CA LYS A 131 1.23 -0.72 8.12
C LYS A 131 1.19 0.76 8.52
N ASN A 132 2.13 1.18 9.38
CA ASN A 132 2.20 2.56 9.84
C ASN A 132 2.48 3.54 8.70
N LEU A 133 3.36 3.19 7.75
CA LEU A 133 3.65 4.01 6.59
C LEU A 133 2.41 4.20 5.71
N VAL A 134 1.69 3.10 5.40
CA VAL A 134 0.45 3.17 4.61
C VAL A 134 -0.62 4.00 5.31
N ILE A 135 -0.82 3.81 6.62
CA ILE A 135 -1.76 4.60 7.41
C ILE A 135 -1.40 6.09 7.38
N GLN A 136 -0.11 6.41 7.46
CA GLN A 136 0.35 7.80 7.40
C GLN A 136 0.05 8.43 6.04
N GLU A 137 0.26 7.71 4.94
CA GLU A 137 -0.07 8.20 3.60
C GLU A 137 -1.58 8.36 3.40
N ILE A 138 -2.39 7.44 3.94
CA ILE A 138 -3.85 7.59 3.96
C ILE A 138 -4.25 8.86 4.70
N LYS A 139 -3.69 9.11 5.89
CA LYS A 139 -3.97 10.34 6.65
C LYS A 139 -3.61 11.59 5.86
N ASN A 140 -2.50 11.57 5.13
CA ASN A 140 -2.06 12.69 4.29
C ASN A 140 -3.01 12.96 3.12
N SER A 141 -3.71 11.94 2.62
CA SER A 141 -4.68 12.06 1.53
C SER A 141 -6.09 12.45 1.99
N LEU A 142 -6.41 12.30 3.27
CA LEU A 142 -7.70 12.63 3.83
C LEU A 142 -7.76 14.08 4.32
N SER A 143 -8.94 14.68 4.23
CA SER A 143 -9.20 16.00 4.82
C SER A 143 -9.61 15.83 6.28
N PRO A 144 -8.86 16.40 7.25
CA PRO A 144 -9.24 16.34 8.65
C PRO A 144 -10.48 17.21 8.91
N TYR A 145 -11.34 16.74 9.80
CA TYR A 145 -12.45 17.53 10.35
C TYR A 145 -12.69 17.15 11.81
N GLU A 146 -13.36 18.02 12.54
CA GLU A 146 -13.79 17.78 13.92
C GLU A 146 -15.30 17.77 13.99
N GLU A 147 -15.86 16.89 14.78
CA GLU A 147 -17.30 16.78 14.98
C GLU A 147 -17.59 16.56 16.46
N ILE A 148 -18.52 17.34 17.01
CA ILE A 148 -19.03 17.16 18.36
C ILE A 148 -20.25 16.26 18.28
N VAL A 149 -20.18 15.13 18.95
CA VAL A 149 -21.25 14.12 18.95
C VAL A 149 -21.71 13.93 20.39
N ASP A 150 -23.03 13.89 20.60
CA ASP A 150 -23.58 13.50 21.91
C ASP A 150 -23.14 12.08 22.25
N SER A 151 -22.63 11.87 23.47
CA SER A 151 -22.18 10.57 23.93
C SER A 151 -23.31 9.50 23.96
N ALA A 152 -24.56 9.94 24.03
CA ALA A 152 -25.75 9.09 23.92
C ALA A 152 -26.10 8.71 22.47
N ASP A 153 -25.55 9.40 21.45
CA ASP A 153 -25.77 9.09 20.03
C ASP A 153 -24.82 8.00 19.56
N ALA A 154 -25.11 6.77 19.99
CA ALA A 154 -24.31 5.60 19.63
C ALA A 154 -24.30 5.31 18.12
N ASP A 155 -25.41 5.62 17.43
CA ASP A 155 -25.54 5.39 15.98
C ASP A 155 -24.59 6.30 15.21
N ARG A 156 -24.50 7.59 15.60
CA ARG A 156 -23.58 8.53 14.98
C ARG A 156 -22.12 8.17 15.23
N LEU A 157 -21.77 7.79 16.46
CA LEU A 157 -20.42 7.32 16.81
C LEU A 157 -20.05 6.06 16.03
N TYR A 158 -20.98 5.12 15.91
CA TYR A 158 -20.76 3.92 15.09
C TYR A 158 -20.55 4.25 13.62
N PHE A 159 -21.39 5.12 13.05
CA PHE A 159 -21.26 5.57 11.66
C PHE A 159 -19.88 6.19 11.40
N LEU A 160 -19.41 7.10 12.27
CA LEU A 160 -18.10 7.74 12.14
C LEU A 160 -16.97 6.70 12.16
N LYS A 161 -17.01 5.75 13.10
CA LYS A 161 -16.01 4.69 13.18
C LYS A 161 -15.96 3.81 11.92
N GLN A 162 -17.10 3.58 11.27
CA GLN A 162 -17.18 2.73 10.08
C GLN A 162 -16.77 3.45 8.77
N HIS A 163 -16.96 4.77 8.70
CA HIS A 163 -16.83 5.51 7.44
C HIS A 163 -15.70 6.55 7.45
N THR A 164 -15.04 6.74 8.60
CA THR A 164 -13.94 7.69 8.75
C THR A 164 -12.77 7.07 9.50
N LEU A 165 -11.57 7.62 9.28
CA LEU A 165 -10.41 7.27 10.09
C LEU A 165 -10.41 8.14 11.35
N VAL A 166 -11.01 7.65 12.43
CA VAL A 166 -11.00 8.32 13.72
C VAL A 166 -9.57 8.32 14.29
N THR A 167 -9.01 9.49 14.46
CA THR A 167 -7.65 9.67 14.98
C THR A 167 -7.62 9.98 16.47
N GLU A 168 -8.65 10.64 16.98
CA GLU A 168 -8.76 11.03 18.38
C GLU A 168 -10.23 11.06 18.82
N LEU A 169 -10.49 10.67 20.07
CA LEU A 169 -11.78 10.78 20.74
C LEU A 169 -11.54 11.49 22.08
N ILE A 170 -12.13 12.66 22.23
CA ILE A 170 -12.07 13.43 23.47
C ILE A 170 -13.46 13.40 24.10
N PHE A 171 -13.55 12.94 25.33
CA PHE A 171 -14.78 12.98 26.11
C PHE A 171 -14.76 14.19 27.02
N ASP A 172 -15.73 15.10 26.84
CA ASP A 172 -15.90 16.23 27.72
C ASP A 172 -16.86 15.85 28.86
N GLU A 173 -16.34 15.80 30.09
CA GLU A 173 -17.10 15.44 31.29
C GLU A 173 -17.92 16.63 31.85
N THR A 174 -17.89 17.79 31.20
CA THR A 174 -18.48 19.04 31.75
C THR A 174 -19.98 19.21 31.50
N GLN A 175 -20.65 18.23 30.88
CA GLN A 175 -22.12 18.24 30.70
C GLN A 175 -22.77 17.02 31.37
N ALA A 176 -22.80 17.00 32.71
CA ALA A 176 -23.63 16.12 33.51
C ALA A 176 -24.60 16.95 34.35
#